data_7354d7ab6f4daa1b08b73584e685bfab
#
_entry.id   7354d7ab6f4daa1b08b73584e685bfab
#
_cell.length_a   1.000
_cell.length_b   1.000
_cell.length_c   1.000
_cell.angle_alpha   90.00
_cell.angle_beta   90.00
_cell.angle_gamma   90.00
#
_symmetry.space_group_name_H-M   'P 1'
#
loop_
_entity.id
_entity.type
_entity.pdbx_description
1 polymer ?
#
loop_
_entity_poly.entity_id
_entity_poly.type
_entity_poly.pdbx_seq_one_letter_code
_entity_poly.pdbx_strand_id
1 'polypeptide(L)'
;MILNRNTEILVTDPSKPVQYALSALRRDMNAVFADTDVPGDTVRLAKDSDLAPECFCLQVHDHALLLTAADPLGFVYGLFHISRHFLGVLPFWFWNDQKFVKTDSVTIPQNFAYGSKPARVRYRGWFVNDETLISHWKVERRSEMPFVMVFETLLRLGGNLVIPGTGKNGHLYHDLAADMGLVITHHHAEPLGARMFVEAYPELEAKFSLYPEKFRALWQDAIQRQKTTPTVWNIGFRGQGDKPFWEDDPQYDTPEKRGALISRLIREQYDLVKQNDPHAVCCTNLY
;
A
#
# COMPACT_ATOMS: atom_id res chain seq x y z
N MET A 1 -13.61 -27.28 13.38
CA MET A 1 -13.67 -27.30 11.89
C MET A 1 -12.33 -27.76 11.31
N ILE A 2 -12.34 -28.29 10.11
CA ILE A 2 -11.15 -28.76 9.39
C ILE A 2 -10.81 -27.81 8.25
N LEU A 3 -9.63 -27.22 8.30
CA LEU A 3 -9.07 -26.41 7.24
C LEU A 3 -8.07 -27.28 6.44
N ASN A 4 -8.28 -27.40 5.13
CA ASN A 4 -7.41 -28.14 4.22
C ASN A 4 -7.42 -27.52 2.82
N ARG A 5 -6.79 -28.16 1.85
CA ARG A 5 -6.71 -27.66 0.48
C ARG A 5 -8.07 -27.46 -0.21
N ASN A 6 -9.07 -28.26 0.17
CA ASN A 6 -10.42 -28.25 -0.39
C ASN A 6 -11.40 -27.34 0.36
N THR A 7 -10.92 -26.61 1.37
CA THR A 7 -11.74 -25.63 2.10
C THR A 7 -12.31 -24.60 1.15
N GLU A 8 -13.62 -24.45 1.14
CA GLU A 8 -14.31 -23.44 0.36
C GLU A 8 -14.22 -22.07 1.04
N ILE A 9 -14.03 -20.99 0.28
CA ILE A 9 -14.04 -19.62 0.81
C ILE A 9 -15.19 -18.88 0.13
N LEU A 10 -16.23 -18.57 0.89
CA LEU A 10 -17.42 -17.84 0.46
C LEU A 10 -17.25 -16.35 0.74
N VAL A 11 -17.32 -15.55 -0.32
CA VAL A 11 -16.98 -14.12 -0.28
C VAL A 11 -18.21 -13.28 -0.63
N THR A 12 -18.50 -12.29 0.21
CA THR A 12 -19.56 -11.30 -0.04
C THR A 12 -19.03 -9.96 -0.52
N ASP A 13 -17.74 -9.68 -0.32
CA ASP A 13 -17.06 -8.44 -0.74
C ASP A 13 -16.21 -8.69 -2.00
N PRO A 14 -16.61 -8.17 -3.18
CA PRO A 14 -15.87 -8.35 -4.43
C PRO A 14 -14.74 -7.32 -4.62
N SER A 15 -14.41 -6.54 -3.60
CA SER A 15 -13.40 -5.48 -3.72
C SER A 15 -12.01 -6.03 -4.09
N LYS A 16 -11.24 -5.24 -4.84
CA LYS A 16 -9.90 -5.64 -5.30
C LYS A 16 -8.96 -6.03 -4.15
N PRO A 17 -8.88 -5.28 -3.04
CA PRO A 17 -8.02 -5.68 -1.90
C PRO A 17 -8.35 -7.06 -1.36
N VAL A 18 -9.63 -7.37 -1.21
CA VAL A 18 -10.08 -8.68 -0.75
C VAL A 18 -9.74 -9.78 -1.75
N GLN A 19 -9.89 -9.53 -3.06
CA GLN A 19 -9.52 -10.50 -4.10
C GLN A 19 -8.01 -10.81 -4.10
N TYR A 20 -7.15 -9.78 -3.91
CA TYR A 20 -5.70 -10.00 -3.76
C TYR A 20 -5.37 -10.85 -2.53
N ALA A 21 -5.97 -10.54 -1.38
CA ALA A 21 -5.74 -11.30 -0.16
C ALA A 21 -6.26 -12.75 -0.25
N LEU A 22 -7.39 -12.98 -0.93
CA LEU A 22 -7.92 -14.31 -1.21
C LEU A 22 -6.97 -15.12 -2.10
N SER A 23 -6.45 -14.51 -3.15
CA SER A 23 -5.48 -15.15 -4.04
C SER A 23 -4.21 -15.53 -3.27
N ALA A 24 -3.73 -14.65 -2.39
CA ALA A 24 -2.61 -14.93 -1.51
C ALA A 24 -2.91 -16.08 -0.53
N LEU A 25 -4.08 -16.08 0.12
CA LEU A 25 -4.47 -17.17 1.03
C LEU A 25 -4.58 -18.51 0.28
N ARG A 26 -5.16 -18.53 -0.93
CA ARG A 26 -5.20 -19.76 -1.76
C ARG A 26 -3.81 -20.27 -2.12
N ARG A 27 -2.90 -19.38 -2.50
CA ARG A 27 -1.48 -19.74 -2.72
C ARG A 27 -0.87 -20.35 -1.47
N ASP A 28 -1.08 -19.75 -0.32
CA ASP A 28 -0.55 -20.19 0.96
C ASP A 28 -1.13 -21.56 1.36
N MET A 29 -2.43 -21.78 1.18
CA MET A 29 -3.07 -23.10 1.37
C MET A 29 -2.46 -24.15 0.46
N ASN A 30 -2.23 -23.82 -0.82
CA ASN A 30 -1.59 -24.71 -1.78
C ASN A 30 -0.12 -25.01 -1.41
N ALA A 31 0.57 -24.09 -0.76
CA ALA A 31 1.95 -24.29 -0.32
C ALA A 31 2.01 -25.21 0.93
N VAL A 32 1.04 -25.09 1.86
CA VAL A 32 1.05 -25.79 3.15
C VAL A 32 0.32 -27.13 3.12
N PHE A 33 -0.78 -27.25 2.37
CA PHE A 33 -1.57 -28.48 2.36
C PHE A 33 -1.14 -29.45 1.24
N ALA A 34 -1.15 -30.74 1.58
CA ALA A 34 -1.05 -31.81 0.61
C ALA A 34 -2.34 -31.92 -0.24
N ASP A 35 -2.25 -32.62 -1.38
CA ASP A 35 -3.44 -32.99 -2.12
C ASP A 35 -4.26 -34.00 -1.33
N THR A 36 -5.58 -33.83 -1.30
CA THR A 36 -6.50 -34.68 -0.56
C THR A 36 -7.87 -34.72 -1.24
N ASP A 37 -8.55 -35.85 -1.13
CA ASP A 37 -9.95 -35.99 -1.56
C ASP A 37 -10.94 -35.70 -0.41
N VAL A 38 -10.44 -35.42 0.79
CA VAL A 38 -11.28 -35.12 1.96
C VAL A 38 -11.85 -33.70 1.82
N PRO A 39 -13.17 -33.52 1.95
CA PRO A 39 -13.76 -32.20 1.98
C PRO A 39 -13.22 -31.38 3.16
N GLY A 40 -12.93 -30.10 2.89
CA GLY A 40 -12.66 -29.13 3.96
C GLY A 40 -13.95 -28.44 4.39
N ASP A 41 -13.96 -27.90 5.60
CA ASP A 41 -15.04 -27.03 6.06
C ASP A 41 -14.93 -25.66 5.36
N THR A 42 -15.87 -24.75 5.63
CA THR A 42 -16.01 -23.47 4.89
C THR A 42 -15.43 -22.31 5.67
N VAL A 43 -14.78 -21.37 4.98
CA VAL A 43 -14.49 -20.02 5.48
C VAL A 43 -15.53 -19.05 4.87
N ARG A 44 -16.23 -18.28 5.70
CA ARG A 44 -17.26 -17.32 5.24
C ARG A 44 -16.85 -15.90 5.61
N LEU A 45 -16.90 -14.99 4.63
CA LEU A 45 -16.73 -13.57 4.86
C LEU A 45 -18.09 -12.90 4.97
N ALA A 46 -18.30 -12.11 6.04
CA ALA A 46 -19.54 -11.35 6.23
C ALA A 46 -19.22 -9.95 6.75
N LYS A 47 -19.95 -8.95 6.24
CA LYS A 47 -19.79 -7.57 6.69
C LYS A 47 -20.41 -7.38 8.06
N ASP A 48 -19.69 -6.68 8.95
CA ASP A 48 -20.15 -6.23 10.26
C ASP A 48 -19.76 -4.75 10.43
N SER A 49 -20.75 -3.86 10.26
CA SER A 49 -20.54 -2.41 10.34
C SER A 49 -20.34 -1.87 11.77
N ASP A 50 -20.52 -2.70 12.79
CA ASP A 50 -20.33 -2.30 14.19
C ASP A 50 -18.84 -2.42 14.60
N LEU A 51 -18.04 -3.13 13.80
CA LEU A 51 -16.60 -3.19 14.02
C LEU A 51 -15.93 -1.87 13.66
N ALA A 52 -14.87 -1.53 14.40
CA ALA A 52 -14.04 -0.39 14.07
C ALA A 52 -13.34 -0.58 12.71
N PRO A 53 -13.01 0.51 12.00
CA PRO A 53 -12.25 0.42 10.74
C PRO A 53 -10.98 -0.43 10.86
N GLU A 54 -10.69 -1.19 9.84
CA GLU A 54 -9.54 -2.11 9.75
C GLU A 54 -9.55 -3.26 10.77
N CYS A 55 -10.64 -3.41 11.54
CA CYS A 55 -10.81 -4.50 12.48
C CYS A 55 -11.53 -5.68 11.86
N PHE A 56 -11.26 -6.87 12.41
CA PHE A 56 -11.92 -8.11 12.05
C PHE A 56 -12.14 -9.00 13.26
N CYS A 57 -13.12 -9.90 13.15
CA CYS A 57 -13.33 -11.01 14.07
C CYS A 57 -13.31 -12.34 13.31
N LEU A 58 -12.80 -13.37 13.96
CA LEU A 58 -12.81 -14.75 13.51
C LEU A 58 -13.51 -15.62 14.57
N GLN A 59 -14.48 -16.41 14.16
CA GLN A 59 -15.19 -17.32 15.07
C GLN A 59 -15.62 -18.58 14.32
N VAL A 60 -15.45 -19.73 14.96
CA VAL A 60 -16.00 -20.99 14.43
C VAL A 60 -17.45 -21.11 14.82
N HIS A 61 -18.31 -21.38 13.85
CA HIS A 61 -19.71 -21.64 14.02
C HIS A 61 -20.18 -22.70 13.01
N ASP A 62 -20.80 -23.77 13.47
CA ASP A 62 -21.39 -24.84 12.65
C ASP A 62 -20.50 -25.30 11.47
N HIS A 63 -19.29 -25.76 11.75
CA HIS A 63 -18.29 -26.20 10.76
C HIS A 63 -17.82 -25.10 9.78
N ALA A 64 -18.05 -23.84 10.09
CA ALA A 64 -17.52 -22.73 9.32
C ALA A 64 -16.65 -21.80 10.16
N LEU A 65 -15.58 -21.26 9.58
CA LEU A 65 -14.85 -20.13 10.14
C LEU A 65 -15.47 -18.85 9.57
N LEU A 66 -16.19 -18.12 10.41
CA LEU A 66 -16.76 -16.83 10.06
C LEU A 66 -15.70 -15.75 10.27
N LEU A 67 -15.37 -15.03 9.19
CA LEU A 67 -14.56 -13.80 9.20
C LEU A 67 -15.49 -12.61 8.99
N THR A 68 -15.63 -11.76 10.02
CA THR A 68 -16.38 -10.51 9.93
C THR A 68 -15.47 -9.31 9.95
N ALA A 69 -15.79 -8.26 9.16
CA ALA A 69 -15.07 -7.00 9.13
C ALA A 69 -16.00 -5.86 8.65
N ALA A 70 -15.67 -4.61 9.03
CA ALA A 70 -16.42 -3.44 8.63
C ALA A 70 -16.06 -2.96 7.21
N ASP A 71 -14.82 -3.20 6.78
CA ASP A 71 -14.24 -2.66 5.56
C ASP A 71 -13.28 -3.66 4.86
N PRO A 72 -12.87 -3.38 3.61
CA PRO A 72 -11.97 -4.27 2.87
C PRO A 72 -10.64 -4.57 3.56
N LEU A 73 -10.02 -3.60 4.26
CA LEU A 73 -8.75 -3.85 4.96
C LEU A 73 -8.92 -4.76 6.17
N GLY A 74 -10.05 -4.68 6.88
CA GLY A 74 -10.37 -5.63 7.94
C GLY A 74 -10.43 -7.06 7.41
N PHE A 75 -11.06 -7.29 6.24
CA PHE A 75 -11.05 -8.60 5.59
C PHE A 75 -9.64 -9.03 5.17
N VAL A 76 -8.84 -8.15 4.60
CA VAL A 76 -7.45 -8.41 4.20
C VAL A 76 -6.63 -8.88 5.40
N TYR A 77 -6.71 -8.15 6.50
CA TYR A 77 -5.97 -8.52 7.73
C TYR A 77 -6.48 -9.83 8.34
N GLY A 78 -7.79 -10.07 8.29
CA GLY A 78 -8.38 -11.33 8.75
C GLY A 78 -7.92 -12.53 7.92
N LEU A 79 -7.88 -12.41 6.59
CA LEU A 79 -7.36 -13.45 5.68
C LEU A 79 -5.86 -13.72 5.92
N PHE A 80 -5.05 -12.68 6.11
CA PHE A 80 -3.64 -12.86 6.46
C PHE A 80 -3.43 -13.36 7.89
N HIS A 81 -4.36 -13.07 8.81
CA HIS A 81 -4.35 -13.71 10.14
C HIS A 81 -4.59 -15.21 10.03
N ILE A 82 -5.55 -15.65 9.22
CA ILE A 82 -5.78 -17.09 8.94
C ILE A 82 -4.50 -17.72 8.39
N SER A 83 -3.89 -17.10 7.38
CA SER A 83 -2.63 -17.57 6.79
C SER A 83 -1.51 -17.71 7.84
N ARG A 84 -1.32 -16.69 8.66
CA ARG A 84 -0.26 -16.69 9.67
C ARG A 84 -0.53 -17.65 10.81
N HIS A 85 -1.74 -17.63 11.36
CA HIS A 85 -2.08 -18.33 12.61
C HIS A 85 -2.30 -19.82 12.39
N PHE A 86 -2.98 -20.20 11.31
CA PHE A 86 -3.32 -21.59 11.05
C PHE A 86 -2.39 -22.28 10.05
N LEU A 87 -1.88 -21.55 9.06
CA LEU A 87 -0.98 -22.10 8.04
C LEU A 87 0.50 -21.90 8.38
N GLY A 88 0.83 -21.06 9.36
CA GLY A 88 2.21 -20.77 9.73
C GLY A 88 2.98 -19.96 8.68
N VAL A 89 2.31 -19.28 7.75
CA VAL A 89 2.96 -18.44 6.74
C VAL A 89 3.35 -17.10 7.34
N LEU A 90 4.64 -16.85 7.48
CA LEU A 90 5.16 -15.64 8.10
C LEU A 90 4.99 -14.40 7.19
N PRO A 91 4.92 -13.18 7.73
CA PRO A 91 4.81 -11.97 6.90
C PRO A 91 5.91 -11.83 5.84
N PHE A 92 7.14 -12.20 6.19
CA PHE A 92 8.32 -12.14 5.31
C PHE A 92 8.64 -13.47 4.61
N TRP A 93 7.65 -14.39 4.45
CA TRP A 93 7.85 -15.73 3.89
C TRP A 93 8.62 -15.74 2.57
N PHE A 94 8.32 -14.80 1.69
CA PHE A 94 8.96 -14.66 0.38
C PHE A 94 10.43 -14.20 0.51
N TRP A 95 10.68 -13.20 1.34
CA TRP A 95 12.00 -12.59 1.52
C TRP A 95 12.99 -13.47 2.29
N ASN A 96 12.47 -14.38 3.10
CA ASN A 96 13.24 -15.30 3.95
C ASN A 96 13.29 -16.72 3.37
N ASP A 97 12.83 -16.95 2.14
CA ASP A 97 12.76 -18.27 1.52
C ASP A 97 12.13 -19.33 2.45
N GLN A 98 11.02 -18.97 3.11
CA GLN A 98 10.37 -19.87 4.06
C GLN A 98 10.03 -21.19 3.40
N LYS A 99 10.48 -22.30 4.01
CA LYS A 99 10.14 -23.66 3.57
C LYS A 99 8.86 -24.12 4.27
N PHE A 100 7.98 -24.75 3.51
CA PHE A 100 6.73 -25.30 4.00
C PHE A 100 6.81 -26.82 4.06
N VAL A 101 6.39 -27.40 5.19
CA VAL A 101 6.19 -28.85 5.34
C VAL A 101 4.73 -29.12 5.07
N LYS A 102 4.45 -30.02 4.12
CA LYS A 102 3.09 -30.39 3.76
C LYS A 102 2.38 -31.10 4.92
N THR A 103 1.14 -30.71 5.16
CA THR A 103 0.22 -31.36 6.10
C THR A 103 -1.12 -31.62 5.39
N ASP A 104 -1.87 -32.63 5.84
CA ASP A 104 -3.17 -32.95 5.23
C ASP A 104 -4.24 -31.91 5.62
N SER A 105 -4.22 -31.46 6.85
CA SER A 105 -5.20 -30.51 7.37
C SER A 105 -4.73 -29.85 8.67
N VAL A 106 -5.45 -28.78 9.04
CA VAL A 106 -5.36 -28.13 10.35
C VAL A 106 -6.75 -28.16 10.99
N THR A 107 -6.83 -28.63 12.25
CA THR A 107 -8.07 -28.60 13.02
C THR A 107 -8.17 -27.31 13.83
N ILE A 108 -9.23 -26.55 13.63
CA ILE A 108 -9.56 -25.36 14.40
C ILE A 108 -10.62 -25.74 15.45
N PRO A 109 -10.39 -25.47 16.75
CA PRO A 109 -11.35 -25.80 17.81
C PRO A 109 -12.71 -25.14 17.60
N GLN A 110 -13.79 -25.82 17.99
CA GLN A 110 -15.17 -25.28 17.84
C GLN A 110 -15.41 -24.03 18.68
N ASN A 111 -14.70 -23.87 19.77
CA ASN A 111 -14.80 -22.68 20.63
C ASN A 111 -13.78 -21.58 20.25
N PHE A 112 -13.13 -21.68 19.09
CA PHE A 112 -12.17 -20.67 18.65
C PHE A 112 -12.92 -19.34 18.36
N ALA A 113 -12.40 -18.29 18.99
CA ALA A 113 -12.80 -16.91 18.73
C ALA A 113 -11.59 -15.99 18.86
N TYR A 114 -11.47 -15.04 17.94
CA TYR A 114 -10.44 -14.02 17.94
C TYR A 114 -11.01 -12.69 17.43
N GLY A 115 -10.71 -11.59 18.12
CA GLY A 115 -11.03 -10.23 17.67
C GLY A 115 -9.77 -9.39 17.60
N SER A 116 -9.56 -8.73 16.46
CA SER A 116 -8.48 -7.77 16.33
C SER A 116 -8.77 -6.52 17.16
N LYS A 117 -7.70 -5.77 17.52
CA LYS A 117 -7.84 -4.50 18.22
C LYS A 117 -7.67 -3.35 17.22
N PRO A 118 -8.38 -2.22 17.40
CA PRO A 118 -8.14 -1.03 16.60
C PRO A 118 -6.69 -0.58 16.66
N ALA A 119 -6.16 -0.17 15.53
CA ALA A 119 -4.81 0.35 15.45
C ALA A 119 -4.70 1.68 16.22
N ARG A 120 -3.62 1.85 17.00
CA ARG A 120 -3.36 3.09 17.75
C ARG A 120 -2.90 4.25 16.86
N VAL A 121 -2.32 3.92 15.72
CA VAL A 121 -1.80 4.89 14.73
C VAL A 121 -2.57 4.70 13.44
N ARG A 122 -3.10 5.81 12.89
CA ARG A 122 -3.92 5.78 11.70
C ARG A 122 -3.16 5.28 10.46
N TYR A 123 -1.96 5.82 10.22
CA TYR A 123 -1.14 5.47 9.06
C TYR A 123 0.10 4.69 9.49
N ARG A 124 0.27 3.51 8.91
CA ARG A 124 1.35 2.56 9.20
C ARG A 124 1.91 2.09 7.88
N GLY A 125 3.12 2.50 7.57
CA GLY A 125 3.64 2.24 6.25
C GLY A 125 5.15 2.32 6.14
N TRP A 126 5.63 2.14 4.93
CA TRP A 126 7.02 2.29 4.59
C TRP A 126 7.21 2.92 3.21
N PHE A 127 8.42 3.29 2.94
CA PHE A 127 8.91 3.69 1.64
C PHE A 127 9.57 2.51 0.94
N VAL A 128 9.10 2.18 -0.26
CA VAL A 128 9.77 1.21 -1.13
C VAL A 128 10.91 1.93 -1.83
N ASN A 129 12.09 1.93 -1.22
CA ASN A 129 13.32 2.46 -1.83
C ASN A 129 13.87 1.42 -2.81
N ASP A 130 13.29 1.39 -4.00
CA ASP A 130 13.41 0.30 -4.97
C ASP A 130 14.65 0.39 -5.87
N GLU A 131 15.24 1.56 -6.01
CA GLU A 131 16.27 1.88 -7.02
C GLU A 131 17.47 0.91 -6.98
N THR A 132 17.91 0.56 -5.80
CA THR A 132 19.07 -0.31 -5.61
C THR A 132 18.68 -1.75 -5.29
N LEU A 133 17.58 -1.95 -4.55
CA LEU A 133 17.27 -3.22 -3.93
C LEU A 133 16.42 -4.14 -4.81
N ILE A 134 15.40 -3.61 -5.50
CA ILE A 134 14.40 -4.45 -6.17
C ILE A 134 14.12 -4.09 -7.63
N SER A 135 14.54 -2.91 -8.13
CA SER A 135 14.23 -2.44 -9.50
C SER A 135 14.68 -3.41 -10.61
N HIS A 136 15.75 -4.14 -10.38
CA HIS A 136 16.30 -5.09 -11.35
C HIS A 136 15.96 -6.54 -11.05
N TRP A 137 15.25 -6.80 -9.94
CA TRP A 137 14.87 -8.16 -9.56
C TRP A 137 13.63 -8.60 -10.32
N LYS A 138 13.68 -9.81 -10.87
CA LYS A 138 12.57 -10.45 -11.58
C LYS A 138 12.32 -11.81 -10.96
N VAL A 139 11.06 -12.08 -10.66
CA VAL A 139 10.59 -13.39 -10.22
C VAL A 139 9.82 -14.00 -11.37
N GLU A 140 10.22 -15.19 -11.83
CA GLU A 140 9.60 -15.86 -12.98
C GLU A 140 9.51 -14.95 -14.23
N ARG A 141 10.54 -14.12 -14.46
CA ARG A 141 10.63 -13.10 -15.52
C ARG A 141 9.65 -11.92 -15.35
N ARG A 142 8.95 -11.82 -14.23
CA ARG A 142 7.99 -10.76 -13.92
C ARG A 142 8.63 -9.72 -13.00
N SER A 143 8.73 -8.48 -13.46
CA SER A 143 9.33 -7.38 -12.72
C SER A 143 8.40 -6.78 -11.65
N GLU A 144 7.07 -6.97 -11.78
CA GLU A 144 6.10 -6.52 -10.80
C GLU A 144 6.04 -7.41 -9.54
N MET A 145 6.48 -8.67 -9.62
CA MET A 145 6.36 -9.60 -8.49
C MET A 145 7.07 -9.14 -7.21
N PRO A 146 8.29 -8.59 -7.24
CA PRO A 146 8.90 -8.05 -6.04
C PRO A 146 8.05 -6.94 -5.38
N PHE A 147 7.42 -6.08 -6.18
CA PHE A 147 6.53 -5.02 -5.68
C PHE A 147 5.24 -5.58 -5.06
N VAL A 148 4.60 -6.55 -5.72
CA VAL A 148 3.47 -7.28 -5.12
C VAL A 148 3.86 -7.86 -3.76
N MET A 149 5.04 -8.49 -3.65
CA MET A 149 5.50 -9.10 -2.40
C MET A 149 5.83 -8.06 -1.32
N VAL A 150 6.35 -6.89 -1.69
CA VAL A 150 6.55 -5.78 -0.75
C VAL A 150 5.20 -5.30 -0.18
N PHE A 151 4.22 -5.07 -1.03
CA PHE A 151 2.89 -4.59 -0.62
C PHE A 151 2.14 -5.66 0.20
N GLU A 152 2.22 -6.93 -0.23
CA GLU A 152 1.66 -8.04 0.54
C GLU A 152 2.29 -8.16 1.94
N THR A 153 3.61 -8.04 2.03
CA THR A 153 4.31 -8.08 3.33
C THR A 153 3.85 -6.96 4.25
N LEU A 154 3.69 -5.75 3.73
CA LEU A 154 3.17 -4.61 4.48
C LEU A 154 1.77 -4.87 5.02
N LEU A 155 0.86 -5.40 4.17
CA LEU A 155 -0.49 -5.76 4.58
C LEU A 155 -0.51 -6.90 5.62
N ARG A 156 0.35 -7.92 5.48
CA ARG A 156 0.51 -9.00 6.47
C ARG A 156 0.98 -8.51 7.84
N LEU A 157 1.66 -7.38 7.88
CA LEU A 157 2.11 -6.70 9.10
C LEU A 157 1.06 -5.72 9.67
N GLY A 158 -0.09 -5.58 9.03
CA GLY A 158 -1.14 -4.63 9.40
C GLY A 158 -0.84 -3.18 8.97
N GLY A 159 0.04 -3.00 7.99
CA GLY A 159 0.30 -1.71 7.36
C GLY A 159 -0.79 -1.30 6.37
N ASN A 160 -0.95 0.00 6.14
CA ASN A 160 -1.99 0.56 5.29
C ASN A 160 -1.53 1.76 4.44
N LEU A 161 -0.25 2.14 4.49
CA LEU A 161 0.28 3.30 3.77
C LEU A 161 1.59 2.93 3.07
N VAL A 162 1.80 3.42 1.85
CA VAL A 162 3.05 3.14 1.13
C VAL A 162 3.48 4.32 0.24
N ILE A 163 4.79 4.54 0.14
CA ILE A 163 5.42 5.15 -1.03
C ILE A 163 5.78 3.98 -1.95
N PRO A 164 5.10 3.81 -3.11
CA PRO A 164 5.16 2.55 -3.87
C PRO A 164 6.46 2.32 -4.64
N GLY A 165 7.34 3.28 -4.66
CA GLY A 165 8.62 3.28 -5.36
C GLY A 165 9.11 4.69 -5.63
N THR A 166 10.18 4.84 -6.39
CA THR A 166 10.75 6.12 -6.80
C THR A 166 10.62 6.32 -8.32
N GLY A 167 10.45 7.57 -8.75
CA GLY A 167 10.38 7.95 -10.15
C GLY A 167 9.41 7.07 -10.94
N LYS A 168 9.91 6.51 -12.03
CA LYS A 168 9.12 5.65 -12.92
C LYS A 168 8.41 4.49 -12.20
N ASN A 169 9.06 3.84 -11.25
CA ASN A 169 8.46 2.71 -10.53
C ASN A 169 7.38 3.17 -9.56
N GLY A 170 7.55 4.32 -8.90
CA GLY A 170 6.51 4.93 -8.08
C GLY A 170 5.21 5.13 -8.86
N HIS A 171 5.31 5.63 -10.10
CA HIS A 171 4.16 5.79 -10.98
C HIS A 171 3.61 4.47 -11.51
N LEU A 172 4.47 3.52 -11.89
CA LEU A 172 4.08 2.24 -12.47
C LEU A 172 3.31 1.35 -11.50
N TYR A 173 3.71 1.34 -10.22
CA TYR A 173 3.13 0.47 -9.20
C TYR A 173 2.14 1.17 -8.27
N HIS A 174 1.83 2.44 -8.52
CA HIS A 174 0.84 3.23 -7.79
C HIS A 174 -0.53 2.54 -7.75
N ASP A 175 -1.09 2.21 -8.91
CA ASP A 175 -2.42 1.61 -9.00
C ASP A 175 -2.45 0.20 -8.41
N LEU A 176 -1.37 -0.57 -8.57
CA LEU A 176 -1.25 -1.88 -7.94
C LEU A 176 -1.33 -1.79 -6.40
N ALA A 177 -0.58 -0.86 -5.80
CA ALA A 177 -0.60 -0.66 -4.35
C ALA A 177 -1.99 -0.22 -3.86
N ALA A 178 -2.64 0.70 -4.58
CA ALA A 178 -4.00 1.15 -4.29
C ALA A 178 -5.04 0.02 -4.44
N ASP A 179 -4.94 -0.79 -5.49
CA ASP A 179 -5.79 -1.94 -5.74
C ASP A 179 -5.63 -3.03 -4.67
N MET A 180 -4.46 -3.13 -4.04
CA MET A 180 -4.23 -4.00 -2.89
C MET A 180 -4.77 -3.41 -1.57
N GLY A 181 -5.27 -2.16 -1.57
CA GLY A 181 -5.90 -1.51 -0.42
C GLY A 181 -5.00 -0.55 0.36
N LEU A 182 -3.82 -0.25 -0.16
CA LEU A 182 -2.90 0.68 0.49
C LEU A 182 -3.27 2.14 0.16
N VAL A 183 -3.16 3.00 1.15
CA VAL A 183 -3.16 4.45 0.97
C VAL A 183 -1.81 4.85 0.37
N ILE A 184 -1.84 5.72 -0.63
CA ILE A 184 -0.62 6.15 -1.31
C ILE A 184 -0.09 7.43 -0.68
N THR A 185 1.22 7.53 -0.57
CA THR A 185 1.94 8.79 -0.35
C THR A 185 3.17 8.84 -1.26
N HIS A 186 3.91 9.95 -1.25
CA HIS A 186 4.92 10.19 -2.28
C HIS A 186 6.28 10.46 -1.67
N HIS A 187 7.31 10.17 -2.45
CA HIS A 187 8.69 10.51 -2.14
C HIS A 187 8.89 12.03 -2.10
N HIS A 188 9.82 12.52 -1.28
CA HIS A 188 10.09 13.95 -1.16
C HIS A 188 10.56 14.60 -2.48
N ALA A 189 11.18 13.82 -3.36
CA ALA A 189 11.62 14.27 -4.68
C ALA A 189 10.45 14.51 -5.66
N GLU A 190 9.27 14.00 -5.34
CA GLU A 190 8.07 14.02 -6.17
C GLU A 190 6.88 14.60 -5.39
N PRO A 191 6.92 15.90 -5.02
CA PRO A 191 5.80 16.53 -4.32
C PRO A 191 4.49 16.29 -5.06
N LEU A 192 3.43 15.95 -4.30
CA LEU A 192 2.11 15.59 -4.83
C LEU A 192 2.09 14.34 -5.74
N GLY A 193 3.18 13.58 -5.82
CA GLY A 193 3.35 12.50 -6.80
C GLY A 193 3.48 13.02 -8.24
N ALA A 194 3.96 14.24 -8.40
CA ALA A 194 4.26 14.80 -9.71
C ALA A 194 5.52 14.17 -10.30
N ARG A 195 5.56 14.02 -11.62
CA ARG A 195 6.78 13.62 -12.30
C ARG A 195 7.90 14.63 -12.01
N MET A 196 9.11 14.16 -11.84
CA MET A 196 10.27 15.05 -11.71
C MET A 196 10.40 15.94 -12.94
N PHE A 197 10.75 17.21 -12.73
CA PHE A 197 10.81 18.19 -13.81
C PHE A 197 11.76 17.75 -14.93
N VAL A 198 12.94 17.23 -14.57
CA VAL A 198 13.95 16.76 -15.55
C VAL A 198 13.48 15.55 -16.38
N GLU A 199 12.57 14.74 -15.85
CA GLU A 199 11.96 13.63 -16.60
C GLU A 199 10.86 14.12 -17.55
N ALA A 200 10.14 15.17 -17.15
CA ALA A 200 9.04 15.75 -17.95
C ALA A 200 9.56 16.69 -19.04
N TYR A 201 10.65 17.40 -18.75
CA TYR A 201 11.23 18.44 -19.63
C TYR A 201 12.76 18.31 -19.63
N PRO A 202 13.32 17.25 -20.24
CA PRO A 202 14.76 16.95 -20.17
C PRO A 202 15.64 18.01 -20.85
N GLU A 203 15.05 18.84 -21.71
CA GLU A 203 15.74 19.95 -22.43
C GLU A 203 15.79 21.25 -21.64
N LEU A 204 15.14 21.33 -20.46
CA LEU A 204 15.01 22.56 -19.70
C LEU A 204 15.77 22.47 -18.37
N GLU A 205 16.27 23.59 -17.89
CA GLU A 205 16.80 23.69 -16.53
C GLU A 205 15.66 23.65 -15.50
N ALA A 206 15.76 22.79 -14.51
CA ALA A 206 14.73 22.62 -13.51
C ALA A 206 14.77 23.73 -12.45
N LYS A 207 14.53 24.97 -12.87
CA LYS A 207 14.48 26.16 -12.02
C LYS A 207 13.06 26.70 -11.93
N PHE A 208 12.52 26.79 -10.73
CA PHE A 208 11.17 27.30 -10.53
C PHE A 208 11.01 28.77 -10.98
N SER A 209 12.05 29.59 -10.82
CA SER A 209 12.06 30.97 -11.26
C SER A 209 11.87 31.16 -12.78
N LEU A 210 12.34 30.16 -13.56
CA LEU A 210 12.26 30.22 -15.01
C LEU A 210 10.96 29.61 -15.56
N TYR A 211 10.45 28.55 -14.92
CA TYR A 211 9.34 27.77 -15.44
C TYR A 211 8.25 27.45 -14.40
N PRO A 212 7.77 28.42 -13.62
CA PRO A 212 6.82 28.19 -12.55
C PRO A 212 5.52 27.53 -13.04
N GLU A 213 5.06 27.85 -14.24
CA GLU A 213 3.84 27.28 -14.83
C GLU A 213 4.00 25.79 -15.16
N LYS A 214 5.20 25.37 -15.57
CA LYS A 214 5.46 23.95 -15.87
C LYS A 214 5.45 23.11 -14.58
N PHE A 215 6.02 23.60 -13.48
CA PHE A 215 5.92 22.95 -12.18
C PHE A 215 4.46 22.85 -11.73
N ARG A 216 3.68 23.93 -11.84
CA ARG A 216 2.25 23.93 -11.50
C ARG A 216 1.45 22.96 -12.34
N ALA A 217 1.73 22.88 -13.63
CA ALA A 217 1.09 21.93 -14.53
C ALA A 217 1.36 20.48 -14.11
N LEU A 218 2.59 20.14 -13.70
CA LEU A 218 2.93 18.82 -13.18
C LEU A 218 2.18 18.49 -11.89
N TRP A 219 2.04 19.46 -10.96
CA TRP A 219 1.28 19.28 -9.72
C TRP A 219 -0.22 19.08 -10.00
N GLN A 220 -0.80 19.88 -10.88
CA GLN A 220 -2.22 19.77 -11.25
C GLN A 220 -2.51 18.42 -11.93
N ASP A 221 -1.64 17.99 -12.87
CA ASP A 221 -1.75 16.69 -13.52
C ASP A 221 -1.70 15.54 -12.47
N ALA A 222 -0.76 15.61 -11.53
CA ALA A 222 -0.62 14.60 -10.49
C ALA A 222 -1.87 14.51 -9.59
N ILE A 223 -2.44 15.64 -9.18
CA ILE A 223 -3.67 15.70 -8.40
C ILE A 223 -4.83 15.09 -9.19
N GLN A 224 -4.98 15.44 -10.47
CA GLN A 224 -6.07 14.92 -11.30
C GLN A 224 -5.97 13.42 -11.54
N ARG A 225 -4.77 12.88 -11.75
CA ARG A 225 -4.56 11.43 -11.92
C ARG A 225 -4.94 10.63 -10.69
N GLN A 226 -4.76 11.20 -9.50
CA GLN A 226 -4.90 10.52 -8.22
C GLN A 226 -6.19 10.87 -7.46
N LYS A 227 -7.09 11.65 -8.04
CA LYS A 227 -8.29 12.18 -7.35
C LYS A 227 -9.23 11.12 -6.79
N THR A 228 -9.19 9.89 -7.30
CA THR A 228 -10.01 8.75 -6.83
C THR A 228 -9.23 7.77 -5.97
N THR A 229 -7.94 7.99 -5.77
CA THR A 229 -7.07 7.12 -4.99
C THR A 229 -6.96 7.65 -3.56
N PRO A 230 -7.12 6.81 -2.52
CA PRO A 230 -6.83 7.21 -1.16
C PRO A 230 -5.38 7.68 -1.03
N THR A 231 -5.17 8.97 -0.76
CA THR A 231 -3.84 9.59 -0.80
C THR A 231 -3.59 10.46 0.42
N VAL A 232 -2.40 10.33 0.99
CA VAL A 232 -1.79 11.31 1.90
C VAL A 232 -0.81 12.12 1.07
N TRP A 233 -1.15 13.39 0.83
CA TRP A 233 -0.42 14.25 -0.09
C TRP A 233 0.88 14.76 0.54
N ASN A 234 2.01 14.35 -0.03
CA ASN A 234 3.31 14.93 0.33
C ASN A 234 3.51 16.24 -0.42
N ILE A 235 3.57 17.35 0.32
CA ILE A 235 3.84 18.69 -0.21
C ILE A 235 5.28 19.10 0.13
N GLY A 236 5.97 19.77 -0.80
CA GLY A 236 7.38 20.04 -0.59
C GLY A 236 7.99 20.95 -1.66
N PHE A 237 9.30 21.15 -1.54
CA PHE A 237 10.06 22.10 -2.34
C PHE A 237 11.12 21.44 -3.24
N ARG A 238 11.05 20.13 -3.41
CA ARG A 238 11.87 19.38 -4.36
C ARG A 238 11.04 19.04 -5.60
N GLY A 239 11.62 18.59 -6.65
CA GLY A 239 10.90 18.27 -7.88
C GLY A 239 11.83 17.80 -9.00
N GLN A 240 13.06 17.48 -8.64
CA GLN A 240 14.08 17.00 -9.56
C GLN A 240 15.10 16.11 -8.82
N GLY A 241 14.63 14.97 -8.33
CA GLY A 241 15.41 14.15 -7.42
C GLY A 241 15.57 14.85 -6.07
N ASP A 242 16.76 14.76 -5.48
CA ASP A 242 17.04 15.39 -4.19
C ASP A 242 17.37 16.88 -4.27
N LYS A 243 17.20 17.50 -5.43
CA LYS A 243 17.48 18.92 -5.62
C LYS A 243 16.26 19.78 -5.35
N PRO A 244 16.45 20.90 -4.63
CA PRO A 244 15.38 21.85 -4.37
C PRO A 244 15.09 22.74 -5.59
N PHE A 245 13.95 23.42 -5.60
CA PHE A 245 13.51 24.33 -6.66
C PHE A 245 14.44 25.53 -6.93
N TRP A 246 15.40 25.79 -6.05
CA TRP A 246 16.36 26.89 -6.14
C TRP A 246 17.79 26.44 -6.43
N GLU A 247 18.03 25.18 -6.71
CA GLU A 247 19.38 24.67 -7.00
C GLU A 247 20.02 25.50 -8.12
N ASP A 248 21.23 26.02 -7.84
CA ASP A 248 21.99 26.87 -8.75
C ASP A 248 21.24 28.11 -9.27
N ASP A 249 20.22 28.61 -8.53
CA ASP A 249 19.44 29.78 -8.91
C ASP A 249 19.90 31.01 -8.10
N PRO A 250 20.55 32.02 -8.74
CA PRO A 250 21.04 33.21 -8.07
C PRO A 250 19.93 34.09 -7.45
N GLN A 251 18.66 33.89 -7.81
CA GLN A 251 17.56 34.61 -7.17
C GLN A 251 17.34 34.16 -5.74
N TYR A 252 17.79 32.95 -5.36
CA TYR A 252 17.61 32.34 -4.03
C TYR A 252 18.94 32.10 -3.32
N ASP A 253 19.81 33.11 -3.37
CA ASP A 253 21.18 33.05 -2.82
C ASP A 253 21.27 33.11 -1.29
N THR A 254 20.20 33.58 -0.60
CA THR A 254 20.17 33.66 0.86
C THR A 254 19.15 32.70 1.52
N PRO A 255 19.37 32.29 2.79
CA PRO A 255 18.42 31.46 3.53
C PRO A 255 17.02 32.08 3.62
N GLU A 256 16.92 33.42 3.77
CA GLU A 256 15.64 34.12 3.87
C GLU A 256 14.84 34.02 2.58
N LYS A 257 15.48 34.18 1.42
CA LYS A 257 14.85 34.04 0.10
C LYS A 257 14.38 32.61 -0.12
N ARG A 258 15.18 31.61 0.29
CA ARG A 258 14.83 30.19 0.20
C ARG A 258 13.64 29.87 1.13
N GLY A 259 13.65 30.35 2.36
CA GLY A 259 12.55 30.20 3.31
C GLY A 259 11.22 30.80 2.80
N ALA A 260 11.29 31.98 2.20
CA ALA A 260 10.13 32.63 1.59
C ALA A 260 9.59 31.82 0.39
N LEU A 261 10.46 31.27 -0.46
CA LEU A 261 10.07 30.38 -1.56
C LEU A 261 9.42 29.11 -1.01
N ILE A 262 10.02 28.41 -0.07
CA ILE A 262 9.48 27.19 0.57
C ILE A 262 8.07 27.45 1.09
N SER A 263 7.89 28.50 1.89
CA SER A 263 6.61 28.83 2.51
C SER A 263 5.54 29.10 1.47
N ARG A 264 5.89 29.81 0.40
CA ARG A 264 4.96 30.09 -0.72
C ARG A 264 4.56 28.81 -1.45
N LEU A 265 5.53 27.97 -1.82
CA LEU A 265 5.25 26.76 -2.61
C LEU A 265 4.48 25.69 -1.81
N ILE A 266 4.81 25.51 -0.55
CA ILE A 266 4.05 24.62 0.34
C ILE A 266 2.60 25.11 0.47
N ARG A 267 2.38 26.44 0.64
CA ARG A 267 1.04 27.02 0.68
C ARG A 267 0.29 26.79 -0.62
N GLU A 268 0.92 27.07 -1.75
CA GLU A 268 0.32 26.90 -3.07
C GLU A 268 -0.09 25.43 -3.33
N GLN A 269 0.78 24.47 -3.02
CA GLN A 269 0.47 23.04 -3.18
C GLN A 269 -0.65 22.61 -2.22
N TYR A 270 -0.62 23.08 -0.97
CA TYR A 270 -1.69 22.82 -0.01
C TYR A 270 -3.04 23.33 -0.51
N ASP A 271 -3.09 24.55 -1.01
CA ASP A 271 -4.32 25.16 -1.53
C ASP A 271 -4.84 24.41 -2.75
N LEU A 272 -3.95 23.98 -3.68
CA LEU A 272 -4.31 23.14 -4.82
C LEU A 272 -4.95 21.82 -4.39
N VAL A 273 -4.37 21.13 -3.41
CA VAL A 273 -4.94 19.88 -2.87
C VAL A 273 -6.30 20.15 -2.23
N LYS A 274 -6.41 21.19 -1.38
CA LYS A 274 -7.64 21.50 -0.66
C LYS A 274 -8.78 22.00 -1.55
N GLN A 275 -8.49 22.60 -2.69
CA GLN A 275 -9.48 22.94 -3.72
C GLN A 275 -10.10 21.69 -4.37
N ASN A 276 -9.34 20.60 -4.50
CA ASN A 276 -9.82 19.34 -5.05
C ASN A 276 -10.51 18.45 -4.00
N ASP A 277 -9.96 18.39 -2.80
CA ASP A 277 -10.54 17.68 -1.65
C ASP A 277 -10.27 18.44 -0.34
N PRO A 278 -11.28 19.13 0.22
CA PRO A 278 -11.15 19.85 1.49
C PRO A 278 -10.74 18.97 2.68
N HIS A 279 -11.01 17.66 2.61
CA HIS A 279 -10.70 16.71 3.68
C HIS A 279 -9.36 16.00 3.49
N ALA A 280 -8.68 16.24 2.38
CA ALA A 280 -7.38 15.63 2.07
C ALA A 280 -6.37 15.82 3.22
N VAL A 281 -5.60 14.78 3.49
CA VAL A 281 -4.50 14.84 4.47
C VAL A 281 -3.23 15.20 3.73
N CYS A 282 -2.53 16.23 4.22
CA CYS A 282 -1.23 16.64 3.70
C CYS A 282 -0.14 16.40 4.75
N CYS A 283 1.04 16.04 4.28
CA CYS A 283 2.26 15.97 5.07
C CYS A 283 3.40 16.67 4.32
N THR A 284 4.50 16.95 5.00
CA THR A 284 5.70 17.51 4.38
C THR A 284 6.94 16.83 4.92
N ASN A 285 7.90 16.60 4.05
CA ASN A 285 9.24 16.15 4.38
C ASN A 285 10.21 17.33 4.18
N LEU A 286 10.73 17.85 5.29
CA LEU A 286 11.78 18.88 5.30
C LEU A 286 13.15 18.20 5.36
N TYR A 287 13.52 17.59 4.28
CA TYR A 287 14.74 16.79 4.18
C TYR A 287 15.83 17.51 3.37
#